data_36ac8cb07ae893301827a03712d83ca5
#
_entry.id   36ac8cb07ae893301827a03712d83ca5
#
_cell.length_a   1.000
_cell.length_b   1.000
_cell.length_c   1.000
_cell.angle_alpha   90.00
_cell.angle_beta   90.00
_cell.angle_gamma   90.00
#
_symmetry.space_group_name_H-M   'P 1'
#
loop_
_entity.id
_entity.type
_entity.pdbx_description
1 polymer ?
#
loop_
_entity_poly.entity_id
_entity_poly.type
_entity_poly.pdbx_seq_one_letter_code
_entity_poly.pdbx_strand_id
1 'polypeptide(L)'
;QEIETQTGFRPAICRRHQPVGSHLIYLTASPELSREAYTLAVTPENITICGSLKSGVLYGVQTLRQMIRQAGAVLPTVLISDKPAMENRGFYHDATRGRVPTLSYLKQLADTLSFYKINQLQLYIEHSYLFDDLTEMWRDDTPLTAEDILELDRYCKGLGIDLVPSLASFGHLYKLLCTKSYAHLCELEGSASAPFSFYDRQAHHTLDITNPESLSL
;
A
#
# COMPACT_ATOMS: atom_id res chain seq x y z
N GLN A 1 -12.65 -9.27 14.54
CA GLN A 1 -13.64 -8.51 13.76
C GLN A 1 -14.39 -9.40 12.76
N GLU A 2 -13.74 -10.06 11.75
CA GLU A 2 -14.45 -10.93 10.78
C GLU A 2 -15.28 -12.04 11.46
N ILE A 3 -14.68 -12.74 12.42
CA ILE A 3 -15.38 -13.77 13.19
C ILE A 3 -16.58 -13.17 13.95
N GLU A 4 -16.33 -12.06 14.65
CA GLU A 4 -17.37 -11.36 15.41
C GLU A 4 -18.52 -10.88 14.52
N THR A 5 -18.20 -10.35 13.34
CA THR A 5 -19.21 -9.90 12.36
C THR A 5 -20.09 -11.05 11.85
N GLN A 6 -19.49 -12.22 11.59
CA GLN A 6 -20.20 -13.35 11.00
C GLN A 6 -20.86 -14.28 12.03
N THR A 7 -20.37 -14.30 13.28
CA THR A 7 -20.81 -15.28 14.29
C THR A 7 -21.40 -14.62 15.55
N GLY A 8 -21.23 -13.29 15.72
CA GLY A 8 -21.53 -12.61 16.98
C GLY A 8 -20.56 -12.93 18.12
N PHE A 9 -19.57 -13.79 17.90
CA PHE A 9 -18.62 -14.23 18.91
C PHE A 9 -17.24 -13.61 18.70
N ARG A 10 -16.69 -13.01 19.76
CA ARG A 10 -15.34 -12.44 19.78
C ARG A 10 -14.37 -13.39 20.48
N PRO A 11 -13.44 -14.04 19.74
CA PRO A 11 -12.49 -14.96 20.36
C PRO A 11 -11.51 -14.21 21.25
N ALA A 12 -11.16 -14.81 22.39
CA ALA A 12 -10.07 -14.30 23.24
C ALA A 12 -8.71 -14.60 22.58
N ILE A 13 -7.81 -13.63 22.66
CA ILE A 13 -6.44 -13.77 22.14
C ILE A 13 -5.52 -14.10 23.31
N CYS A 14 -4.80 -15.23 23.21
CA CYS A 14 -3.78 -15.61 24.18
C CYS A 14 -2.47 -15.99 23.49
N ARG A 15 -1.35 -15.72 24.16
CA ARG A 15 -0.01 -16.11 23.70
C ARG A 15 0.42 -17.36 24.47
N ARG A 16 0.51 -18.49 23.77
CA ARG A 16 0.97 -19.77 24.33
C ARG A 16 1.86 -20.47 23.31
N HIS A 17 2.84 -21.24 23.79
CA HIS A 17 3.75 -22.00 22.93
C HIS A 17 3.11 -23.26 22.33
N GLN A 18 2.09 -23.80 22.96
CA GLN A 18 1.35 -24.97 22.46
C GLN A 18 -0.15 -24.77 22.65
N PRO A 19 -0.97 -25.25 21.71
CA PRO A 19 -2.42 -25.24 21.88
C PRO A 19 -2.81 -26.21 22.98
N VAL A 20 -3.67 -25.76 23.89
CA VAL A 20 -4.24 -26.61 24.95
C VAL A 20 -5.76 -26.49 24.87
N GLY A 21 -6.44 -27.58 24.45
CA GLY A 21 -7.89 -27.63 24.32
C GLY A 21 -8.36 -27.76 22.89
N SER A 22 -9.68 -27.65 22.68
CA SER A 22 -10.37 -27.66 21.40
C SER A 22 -10.98 -26.28 21.12
N HIS A 23 -11.48 -26.11 19.88
CA HIS A 23 -12.14 -24.89 19.39
C HIS A 23 -11.19 -23.68 19.40
N LEU A 24 -9.94 -23.89 18.97
CA LEU A 24 -8.89 -22.91 18.91
C LEU A 24 -8.59 -22.53 17.46
N ILE A 25 -8.18 -21.27 17.26
CA ILE A 25 -7.45 -20.84 16.07
C ILE A 25 -5.99 -20.70 16.47
N TYR A 26 -5.16 -21.63 16.01
CA TYR A 26 -3.75 -21.68 16.36
C TYR A 26 -2.87 -21.15 15.24
N LEU A 27 -2.06 -20.14 15.55
CA LEU A 27 -1.12 -19.51 14.61
C LEU A 27 0.29 -19.92 15.01
N THR A 28 1.05 -20.47 14.07
CA THR A 28 2.43 -20.91 14.27
C THR A 28 3.29 -20.59 13.05
N ALA A 29 4.61 -20.70 13.22
CA ALA A 29 5.55 -20.53 12.13
C ALA A 29 6.46 -21.76 12.03
N SER A 30 6.83 -22.12 10.78
CA SER A 30 7.83 -23.17 10.49
C SER A 30 8.85 -22.63 9.50
N PRO A 31 10.15 -22.66 9.86
CA PRO A 31 11.22 -22.22 8.96
C PRO A 31 11.43 -23.15 7.74
N GLU A 32 10.83 -24.34 7.74
CA GLU A 32 10.92 -25.30 6.64
C GLU A 32 10.06 -24.92 5.44
N LEU A 33 9.06 -24.05 5.65
CA LEU A 33 8.23 -23.55 4.57
C LEU A 33 8.98 -22.49 3.76
N SER A 34 8.80 -22.48 2.45
CA SER A 34 9.35 -21.43 1.58
C SER A 34 8.76 -20.06 1.95
N ARG A 35 9.47 -18.99 1.57
CA ARG A 35 9.05 -17.62 1.85
C ARG A 35 7.58 -17.39 1.48
N GLU A 36 6.83 -16.78 2.38
CA GLU A 36 5.41 -16.47 2.26
C GLU A 36 4.45 -17.67 2.12
N ALA A 37 4.99 -18.91 2.16
CA ALA A 37 4.16 -20.10 2.14
C ALA A 37 3.42 -20.30 3.47
N TYR A 38 2.29 -20.96 3.41
CA TYR A 38 1.51 -21.34 4.59
C TYR A 38 0.70 -22.62 4.35
N THR A 39 0.31 -23.22 5.46
CA THR A 39 -0.74 -24.24 5.50
C THR A 39 -1.88 -23.73 6.38
N LEU A 40 -3.11 -24.05 6.00
CA LEU A 40 -4.34 -23.79 6.76
C LEU A 40 -5.12 -25.08 6.86
N ALA A 41 -5.28 -25.61 8.06
CA ALA A 41 -6.10 -26.78 8.34
C ALA A 41 -7.33 -26.37 9.16
N VAL A 42 -8.51 -26.73 8.67
CA VAL A 42 -9.78 -26.60 9.39
C VAL A 42 -10.26 -28.01 9.71
N THR A 43 -10.38 -28.33 10.97
CA THR A 43 -10.90 -29.62 11.48
C THR A 43 -12.13 -29.36 12.35
N PRO A 44 -12.91 -30.40 12.72
CA PRO A 44 -14.00 -30.22 13.69
C PRO A 44 -13.55 -29.64 15.04
N GLU A 45 -12.30 -29.90 15.43
CA GLU A 45 -11.76 -29.49 16.73
C GLU A 45 -11.08 -28.12 16.70
N ASN A 46 -10.32 -27.83 15.63
CA ASN A 46 -9.45 -26.68 15.62
C ASN A 46 -9.20 -26.12 14.20
N ILE A 47 -8.77 -24.87 14.14
CA ILE A 47 -8.20 -24.24 12.95
C ILE A 47 -6.71 -24.01 13.22
N THR A 48 -5.84 -24.51 12.34
CA THR A 48 -4.38 -24.31 12.47
C THR A 48 -3.85 -23.59 11.24
N ILE A 49 -3.12 -22.51 11.45
CA ILE A 49 -2.38 -21.79 10.41
C ILE A 49 -0.90 -21.87 10.74
N CYS A 50 -0.13 -22.46 9.83
CA CYS A 50 1.34 -22.50 9.92
C CYS A 50 1.94 -21.76 8.72
N GLY A 51 2.70 -20.71 8.97
CA GLY A 51 3.37 -19.94 7.91
C GLY A 51 4.88 -20.06 7.98
N SER A 52 5.58 -19.74 6.91
CA SER A 52 7.06 -19.73 6.87
C SER A 52 7.65 -18.70 7.84
N LEU A 53 7.05 -17.52 7.85
CA LEU A 53 7.39 -16.37 8.69
C LEU A 53 6.08 -15.63 9.02
N LYS A 54 6.20 -14.43 9.59
CA LYS A 54 5.05 -13.55 9.85
C LYS A 54 4.17 -13.34 8.62
N SER A 55 4.76 -13.16 7.43
CA SER A 55 4.04 -12.97 6.16
C SER A 55 3.23 -14.22 5.76
N GLY A 56 3.80 -15.41 5.84
CA GLY A 56 3.07 -16.65 5.55
C GLY A 56 1.88 -16.84 6.50
N VAL A 57 2.08 -16.63 7.81
CA VAL A 57 0.98 -16.68 8.79
C VAL A 57 -0.10 -15.66 8.47
N LEU A 58 0.29 -14.42 8.11
CA LEU A 58 -0.65 -13.38 7.69
C LEU A 58 -1.49 -13.83 6.49
N TYR A 59 -0.86 -14.43 5.47
CA TYR A 59 -1.59 -14.90 4.28
C TYR A 59 -2.52 -16.06 4.57
N GLY A 60 -2.14 -16.96 5.48
CA GLY A 60 -3.05 -17.97 5.99
C GLY A 60 -4.26 -17.36 6.70
N VAL A 61 -4.04 -16.32 7.51
CA VAL A 61 -5.12 -15.55 8.14
C VAL A 61 -6.01 -14.87 7.10
N GLN A 62 -5.45 -14.28 6.03
CA GLN A 62 -6.26 -13.68 4.97
C GLN A 62 -7.13 -14.72 4.25
N THR A 63 -6.59 -15.91 4.00
CA THR A 63 -7.38 -17.01 3.45
C THR A 63 -8.52 -17.42 4.37
N LEU A 64 -8.26 -17.58 5.67
CA LEU A 64 -9.32 -17.86 6.65
C LEU A 64 -10.38 -16.75 6.67
N ARG A 65 -9.98 -15.48 6.61
CA ARG A 65 -10.91 -14.35 6.51
C ARG A 65 -11.80 -14.44 5.27
N GLN A 66 -11.24 -14.80 4.12
CA GLN A 66 -11.99 -15.00 2.87
C GLN A 66 -12.99 -16.15 2.99
N MET A 67 -12.57 -17.26 3.59
CA MET A 67 -13.46 -18.39 3.86
C MET A 67 -14.63 -17.99 4.77
N ILE A 68 -14.36 -17.29 5.86
CA ILE A 68 -15.39 -16.82 6.80
C ILE A 68 -16.38 -15.87 6.11
N ARG A 69 -15.91 -14.97 5.25
CA ARG A 69 -16.79 -14.06 4.50
C ARG A 69 -17.72 -14.79 3.52
N GLN A 70 -17.27 -15.91 2.96
CA GLN A 70 -18.05 -16.67 1.97
C GLN A 70 -18.97 -17.71 2.62
N ALA A 71 -18.47 -18.41 3.64
CA ALA A 71 -19.18 -19.54 4.25
C ALA A 71 -19.94 -19.16 5.53
N GLY A 72 -19.69 -17.97 6.09
CA GLY A 72 -20.30 -17.55 7.35
C GLY A 72 -19.70 -18.28 8.55
N ALA A 73 -20.56 -18.65 9.51
CA ALA A 73 -20.15 -19.25 10.80
C ALA A 73 -19.74 -20.74 10.69
N VAL A 74 -20.09 -21.42 9.61
CA VAL A 74 -19.80 -22.85 9.42
C VAL A 74 -18.79 -23.02 8.30
N LEU A 75 -17.57 -23.44 8.67
CA LEU A 75 -16.50 -23.68 7.72
C LEU A 75 -16.40 -25.15 7.34
N PRO A 76 -16.08 -25.48 6.07
CA PRO A 76 -15.80 -26.86 5.68
C PRO A 76 -14.50 -27.36 6.29
N THR A 77 -14.42 -28.64 6.60
CA THR A 77 -13.15 -29.31 6.91
C THR A 77 -12.28 -29.31 5.68
N VAL A 78 -11.08 -28.74 5.78
CA VAL A 78 -10.18 -28.55 4.61
C VAL A 78 -8.72 -28.45 5.07
N LEU A 79 -7.83 -28.88 4.19
CA LEU A 79 -6.39 -28.64 4.28
C LEU A 79 -5.96 -27.85 3.04
N ILE A 80 -5.45 -26.64 3.25
CA ILE A 80 -4.91 -25.78 2.21
C ILE A 80 -3.41 -25.67 2.41
N SER A 81 -2.63 -25.86 1.34
CA SER A 81 -1.21 -25.55 1.26
C SER A 81 -1.01 -24.61 0.09
N ASP A 82 -0.49 -23.42 0.36
CA ASP A 82 -0.42 -22.35 -0.64
C ASP A 82 0.85 -21.51 -0.48
N LYS A 83 1.31 -20.97 -1.60
CA LYS A 83 2.41 -20.01 -1.67
C LYS A 83 2.23 -19.10 -2.87
N PRO A 84 2.70 -17.85 -2.82
CA PRO A 84 2.64 -16.97 -3.98
C PRO A 84 3.48 -17.51 -5.15
N ALA A 85 2.93 -17.41 -6.36
CA ALA A 85 3.67 -17.72 -7.59
C ALA A 85 4.65 -16.59 -7.97
N MET A 86 4.33 -15.35 -7.57
CA MET A 86 5.17 -14.16 -7.78
C MET A 86 5.58 -13.57 -6.44
N GLU A 87 6.86 -13.25 -6.29
CA GLU A 87 7.39 -12.66 -5.07
C GLU A 87 6.85 -11.24 -4.85
N ASN A 88 6.87 -10.41 -5.89
CA ASN A 88 6.39 -9.03 -5.85
C ASN A 88 4.99 -8.94 -6.46
N ARG A 89 4.04 -8.47 -5.67
CA ARG A 89 2.64 -8.27 -6.04
C ARG A 89 2.26 -6.84 -5.68
N GLY A 90 2.52 -5.93 -6.62
CA GLY A 90 2.36 -4.50 -6.41
C GLY A 90 1.03 -3.97 -6.89
N PHE A 91 0.54 -2.94 -6.22
CA PHE A 91 -0.53 -2.07 -6.66
C PHE A 91 0.01 -0.65 -6.82
N TYR A 92 -0.12 -0.09 -8.01
CA TYR A 92 0.29 1.27 -8.33
C TYR A 92 -0.90 2.21 -8.17
N HIS A 93 -0.80 3.19 -7.29
CA HIS A 93 -1.84 4.18 -7.03
C HIS A 93 -1.36 5.57 -7.42
N ASP A 94 -2.04 6.19 -8.35
CA ASP A 94 -1.80 7.59 -8.71
C ASP A 94 -2.47 8.51 -7.68
N ALA A 95 -1.65 9.16 -6.86
CA ALA A 95 -2.11 10.08 -5.82
C ALA A 95 -2.22 11.54 -6.33
N THR A 96 -2.00 11.76 -7.62
CA THR A 96 -1.89 13.11 -8.20
C THR A 96 -3.09 13.48 -9.05
N ARG A 97 -3.55 12.56 -9.91
CA ARG A 97 -4.59 12.88 -10.90
C ARG A 97 -5.98 12.82 -10.31
N GLY A 98 -6.70 13.93 -10.50
CA GLY A 98 -8.07 14.10 -10.02
C GLY A 98 -8.17 14.64 -8.60
N ARG A 99 -7.53 14.01 -7.62
CA ARG A 99 -7.51 14.45 -6.21
C ARG A 99 -6.39 13.77 -5.43
N VAL A 100 -5.91 14.45 -4.40
CA VAL A 100 -4.99 13.86 -3.43
C VAL A 100 -5.79 12.97 -2.46
N PRO A 101 -5.43 11.71 -2.28
CA PRO A 101 -6.12 10.83 -1.34
C PRO A 101 -5.82 11.21 0.10
N THR A 102 -6.80 11.06 0.99
CA THR A 102 -6.58 11.22 2.43
C THR A 102 -5.80 10.03 3.00
N LEU A 103 -5.07 10.25 4.09
CA LEU A 103 -4.40 9.16 4.83
C LEU A 103 -5.38 8.04 5.23
N SER A 104 -6.60 8.40 5.65
CA SER A 104 -7.64 7.42 5.99
C SER A 104 -8.01 6.53 4.80
N TYR A 105 -8.16 7.10 3.61
CA TYR A 105 -8.42 6.32 2.39
C TYR A 105 -7.25 5.40 2.04
N LEU A 106 -6.01 5.89 2.14
CA LEU A 106 -4.81 5.09 1.86
C LEU A 106 -4.68 3.91 2.81
N LYS A 107 -5.03 4.06 4.09
CA LYS A 107 -5.11 2.95 5.05
C LYS A 107 -6.18 1.93 4.68
N GLN A 108 -7.38 2.37 4.27
CA GLN A 108 -8.43 1.46 3.78
C GLN A 108 -8.00 0.71 2.51
N LEU A 109 -7.29 1.39 1.61
CA LEU A 109 -6.68 0.75 0.45
C LEU A 109 -5.68 -0.32 0.88
N ALA A 110 -4.77 -0.02 1.82
CA ALA A 110 -3.80 -0.97 2.34
C ALA A 110 -4.48 -2.19 3.01
N ASP A 111 -5.56 -2.00 3.76
CA ASP A 111 -6.37 -3.10 4.31
C ASP A 111 -6.92 -4.01 3.20
N THR A 112 -7.42 -3.41 2.13
CA THR A 112 -7.94 -4.13 0.96
C THR A 112 -6.83 -4.90 0.25
N LEU A 113 -5.69 -4.26 0.02
CA LEU A 113 -4.53 -4.89 -0.60
C LEU A 113 -4.01 -6.07 0.23
N SER A 114 -3.89 -5.91 1.53
CA SER A 114 -3.51 -6.99 2.45
C SER A 114 -4.49 -8.17 2.41
N PHE A 115 -5.79 -7.88 2.34
CA PHE A 115 -6.82 -8.93 2.23
C PHE A 115 -6.63 -9.79 0.96
N TYR A 116 -6.16 -9.20 -0.14
CA TYR A 116 -5.85 -9.90 -1.39
C TYR A 116 -4.38 -10.35 -1.48
N LYS A 117 -3.61 -10.28 -0.39
CA LYS A 117 -2.20 -10.71 -0.31
C LYS A 117 -1.27 -9.93 -1.24
N ILE A 118 -1.62 -8.70 -1.58
CA ILE A 118 -0.73 -7.74 -2.25
C ILE A 118 0.31 -7.29 -1.22
N ASN A 119 1.59 -7.24 -1.61
CA ASN A 119 2.69 -6.95 -0.71
C ASN A 119 3.47 -5.66 -1.03
N GLN A 120 3.05 -4.91 -2.04
CA GLN A 120 3.61 -3.60 -2.35
C GLN A 120 2.51 -2.60 -2.70
N LEU A 121 2.56 -1.42 -2.11
CA LEU A 121 1.78 -0.25 -2.50
C LEU A 121 2.76 0.79 -3.06
N GLN A 122 2.73 1.00 -4.36
CA GLN A 122 3.50 2.03 -5.03
C GLN A 122 2.66 3.28 -5.18
N LEU A 123 3.08 4.36 -4.53
CA LEU A 123 2.36 5.63 -4.51
C LEU A 123 3.04 6.60 -5.48
N TYR A 124 2.34 6.93 -6.58
CA TYR A 124 2.83 7.90 -7.55
C TYR A 124 2.48 9.33 -7.12
N ILE A 125 3.50 10.17 -7.08
CA ILE A 125 3.45 11.53 -6.57
C ILE A 125 4.10 12.49 -7.58
N GLU A 126 3.44 13.60 -7.83
CA GLU A 126 4.00 14.80 -8.50
C GLU A 126 3.99 15.95 -7.48
N HIS A 127 2.92 16.73 -7.47
CA HIS A 127 2.70 17.87 -6.57
C HIS A 127 1.85 17.51 -5.33
N SER A 128 1.53 16.25 -5.14
CA SER A 128 0.62 15.77 -4.08
C SER A 128 1.33 15.44 -2.77
N TYR A 129 2.59 15.80 -2.63
CA TYR A 129 3.38 15.71 -1.40
C TYR A 129 3.95 17.08 -1.04
N LEU A 130 3.99 17.37 0.25
CA LEU A 130 4.55 18.61 0.78
C LEU A 130 6.08 18.54 0.79
N PHE A 131 6.70 18.92 -0.34
CA PHE A 131 8.14 19.04 -0.42
C PHE A 131 8.60 20.32 0.27
N ASP A 132 9.69 20.23 1.03
CA ASP A 132 10.33 21.39 1.64
C ASP A 132 10.80 22.36 0.52
N ASP A 133 10.68 23.64 0.76
CA ASP A 133 11.06 24.72 -0.15
C ASP A 133 10.30 24.85 -1.47
N LEU A 134 9.37 23.92 -1.80
CA LEU A 134 8.54 23.96 -3.01
C LEU A 134 7.10 24.43 -2.75
N THR A 135 6.92 25.41 -1.86
CA THR A 135 5.61 25.85 -1.36
C THR A 135 4.68 26.43 -2.43
N GLU A 136 5.21 26.96 -3.52
CA GLU A 136 4.40 27.49 -4.61
C GLU A 136 3.69 26.40 -5.40
N MET A 137 4.22 25.17 -5.38
CA MET A 137 3.71 24.06 -6.17
C MET A 137 2.33 23.56 -5.71
N TRP A 138 2.04 23.63 -4.41
CA TRP A 138 0.83 23.06 -3.80
C TRP A 138 -0.10 24.10 -3.17
N ARG A 139 0.10 25.37 -3.46
CA ARG A 139 -0.65 26.51 -2.90
C ARG A 139 -2.18 26.33 -2.87
N ASP A 140 -2.74 25.68 -3.88
CA ASP A 140 -4.19 25.48 -4.04
C ASP A 140 -4.63 24.03 -3.76
N ASP A 141 -3.75 23.20 -3.20
CA ASP A 141 -3.95 21.77 -2.97
C ASP A 141 -3.78 21.42 -1.47
N THR A 142 -4.15 20.20 -1.10
CA THR A 142 -3.90 19.62 0.23
C THR A 142 -2.98 18.41 0.08
N PRO A 143 -1.67 18.62 -0.03
CA PRO A 143 -0.70 17.56 -0.23
C PRO A 143 -0.58 16.64 0.99
N LEU A 144 -0.11 15.42 0.77
CA LEU A 144 0.31 14.52 1.85
C LEU A 144 1.55 15.09 2.54
N THR A 145 1.59 15.00 3.86
CA THR A 145 2.75 15.45 4.65
C THR A 145 3.74 14.31 4.90
N ALA A 146 4.93 14.65 5.40
CA ALA A 146 5.91 13.67 5.85
C ALA A 146 5.35 12.75 6.94
N GLU A 147 4.57 13.32 7.88
CA GLU A 147 3.91 12.57 8.94
C GLU A 147 2.90 11.58 8.39
N ASP A 148 2.10 11.98 7.38
CA ASP A 148 1.14 11.09 6.70
C ASP A 148 1.86 9.90 6.06
N ILE A 149 2.95 10.13 5.37
CA ILE A 149 3.74 9.07 4.70
C ILE A 149 4.39 8.14 5.73
N LEU A 150 4.99 8.68 6.79
CA LEU A 150 5.58 7.87 7.87
C LEU A 150 4.52 7.04 8.61
N GLU A 151 3.33 7.58 8.80
CA GLU A 151 2.22 6.86 9.42
C GLU A 151 1.68 5.77 8.49
N LEU A 152 1.54 6.08 7.18
CA LEU A 152 1.14 5.09 6.18
C LEU A 152 2.16 3.95 6.06
N ASP A 153 3.46 4.26 6.04
CA ASP A 153 4.53 3.25 5.98
C ASP A 153 4.47 2.29 7.18
N ARG A 154 4.33 2.82 8.40
CA ARG A 154 4.15 2.01 9.61
C ARG A 154 2.90 1.13 9.54
N TYR A 155 1.80 1.68 9.02
CA TYR A 155 0.56 0.96 8.83
C TYR A 155 0.71 -0.19 7.83
N CYS A 156 1.27 0.09 6.65
CA CYS A 156 1.55 -0.89 5.60
C CYS A 156 2.46 -2.01 6.10
N LYS A 157 3.55 -1.70 6.81
CA LYS A 157 4.44 -2.70 7.42
C LYS A 157 3.71 -3.62 8.41
N GLY A 158 2.74 -3.08 9.16
CA GLY A 158 1.87 -3.88 10.03
C GLY A 158 1.05 -4.92 9.26
N LEU A 159 0.70 -4.63 8.02
CA LEU A 159 -0.08 -5.45 7.09
C LEU A 159 0.77 -6.33 6.15
N GLY A 160 2.10 -6.28 6.25
CA GLY A 160 3.01 -6.99 5.36
C GLY A 160 3.09 -6.40 3.95
N ILE A 161 2.89 -5.09 3.84
CA ILE A 161 2.97 -4.32 2.60
C ILE A 161 4.16 -3.37 2.68
N ASP A 162 5.00 -3.36 1.65
CA ASP A 162 6.04 -2.35 1.47
C ASP A 162 5.43 -1.13 0.77
N LEU A 163 5.60 0.04 1.37
CA LEU A 163 5.26 1.31 0.72
C LEU A 163 6.43 1.74 -0.17
N VAL A 164 6.19 1.85 -1.47
CA VAL A 164 7.22 2.16 -2.47
C VAL A 164 6.93 3.54 -3.06
N PRO A 165 7.83 4.53 -2.90
CA PRO A 165 7.65 5.83 -3.52
C PRO A 165 7.87 5.78 -5.03
N SER A 166 7.08 6.54 -5.78
CA SER A 166 7.26 6.79 -7.21
C SER A 166 7.10 8.28 -7.47
N LEU A 167 8.20 8.95 -7.73
CA LEU A 167 8.26 10.40 -7.90
C LEU A 167 8.54 10.76 -9.35
N ALA A 168 7.85 11.80 -9.84
CA ALA A 168 8.25 12.46 -11.07
C ALA A 168 9.52 13.26 -10.81
N SER A 169 10.58 13.00 -11.58
CA SER A 169 11.91 13.60 -11.36
C SER A 169 12.26 14.69 -12.36
N PHE A 170 12.06 14.48 -13.65
CA PHE A 170 12.40 15.49 -14.66
C PHE A 170 11.22 15.87 -15.57
N GLY A 171 10.17 15.08 -15.62
CA GLY A 171 8.93 15.34 -16.32
C GLY A 171 7.74 15.38 -15.38
N HIS A 172 6.57 15.79 -15.86
CA HIS A 172 5.34 15.95 -15.06
C HIS A 172 5.44 16.99 -13.94
N LEU A 173 6.28 18.00 -14.10
CA LEU A 173 6.55 19.04 -13.12
C LEU A 173 5.74 20.33 -13.35
N TYR A 174 4.58 20.22 -13.97
CA TYR A 174 3.75 21.37 -14.34
C TYR A 174 3.52 22.35 -13.19
N LYS A 175 3.04 21.86 -12.06
CA LYS A 175 2.71 22.71 -10.91
C LYS A 175 3.92 23.50 -10.39
N LEU A 176 5.10 22.97 -10.58
CA LEU A 176 6.35 23.62 -10.23
C LEU A 176 6.79 24.60 -11.32
N LEU A 177 6.92 24.12 -12.54
CA LEU A 177 7.51 24.90 -13.65
C LEU A 177 6.61 26.01 -14.20
N CYS A 178 5.33 26.05 -13.82
CA CYS A 178 4.45 27.19 -14.10
C CYS A 178 4.53 28.31 -13.05
N THR A 179 5.31 28.14 -11.99
CA THR A 179 5.53 29.19 -10.98
C THR A 179 6.59 30.18 -11.43
N LYS A 180 6.54 31.39 -10.87
CA LYS A 180 7.53 32.43 -11.23
C LYS A 180 8.95 32.07 -10.83
N SER A 181 9.10 31.36 -9.71
CA SER A 181 10.39 31.00 -9.15
C SER A 181 11.11 29.92 -9.95
N TYR A 182 10.36 29.04 -10.64
CA TYR A 182 10.94 27.86 -11.29
C TYR A 182 10.70 27.80 -12.81
N ALA A 183 9.97 28.77 -13.41
CA ALA A 183 9.66 28.79 -14.84
C ALA A 183 10.90 28.78 -15.76
N HIS A 184 12.01 29.35 -15.29
CA HIS A 184 13.29 29.40 -16.00
C HIS A 184 14.01 28.05 -16.10
N LEU A 185 13.54 27.03 -15.36
CA LEU A 185 14.04 25.66 -15.41
C LEU A 185 13.29 24.79 -16.40
N CYS A 186 12.25 25.33 -17.08
CA CYS A 186 11.48 24.58 -18.07
C CYS A 186 12.28 24.42 -19.38
N GLU A 187 12.30 23.19 -19.93
CA GLU A 187 12.98 22.90 -21.21
C GLU A 187 12.45 23.74 -22.37
N LEU A 188 11.15 24.02 -22.39
CA LEU A 188 10.54 24.85 -23.42
C LEU A 188 10.37 26.28 -22.91
N GLU A 189 11.19 27.17 -23.39
CA GLU A 189 11.15 28.58 -23.03
C GLU A 189 9.75 29.18 -23.29
N GLY A 190 9.25 29.95 -22.33
CA GLY A 190 7.94 30.59 -22.39
C GLY A 190 6.74 29.67 -22.21
N SER A 191 6.91 28.37 -22.08
CA SER A 191 5.82 27.41 -21.92
C SER A 191 5.02 27.60 -20.64
N ALA A 192 5.65 28.10 -19.57
CA ALA A 192 4.99 28.35 -18.28
C ALA A 192 3.83 29.37 -18.36
N SER A 193 3.85 30.27 -19.35
CA SER A 193 2.82 31.28 -19.58
C SER A 193 1.79 30.87 -20.64
N ALA A 194 2.01 29.76 -21.35
CA ALA A 194 1.11 29.28 -22.38
C ALA A 194 -0.24 28.83 -21.82
N PRO A 195 -1.37 29.02 -22.53
CA PRO A 195 -2.64 28.44 -22.14
C PRO A 195 -2.52 26.93 -21.95
N PHE A 196 -3.04 26.45 -20.84
CA PHE A 196 -2.86 25.07 -20.41
C PHE A 196 -4.02 24.20 -20.88
N SER A 197 -3.71 23.14 -21.64
CA SER A 197 -4.63 22.04 -21.88
C SER A 197 -4.11 20.75 -21.25
N PHE A 198 -4.97 19.78 -21.03
CA PHE A 198 -4.55 18.48 -20.48
C PHE A 198 -3.48 17.79 -21.35
N TYR A 199 -3.52 17.99 -22.67
CA TYR A 199 -2.55 17.40 -23.60
C TYR A 199 -1.24 18.19 -23.64
N ASP A 200 -1.31 19.51 -23.64
CA ASP A 200 -0.13 20.39 -23.67
C ASP A 200 0.67 20.32 -22.37
N ARG A 201 -0.02 20.02 -21.27
CA ARG A 201 0.56 19.83 -19.95
C ARG A 201 1.74 18.85 -19.93
N GLN A 202 1.64 17.73 -20.62
CA GLN A 202 2.70 16.71 -20.64
C GLN A 202 3.87 17.10 -21.54
N ALA A 203 3.64 17.91 -22.57
CA ALA A 203 4.66 18.37 -23.50
C ALA A 203 5.51 19.54 -22.95
N HIS A 204 4.95 20.34 -22.03
CA HIS A 204 5.54 21.62 -21.61
C HIS A 204 6.18 21.63 -20.23
N HIS A 205 6.28 20.49 -19.53
CA HIS A 205 6.64 20.50 -18.10
C HIS A 205 7.77 19.55 -17.78
N THR A 206 8.80 19.59 -18.60
CA THR A 206 10.06 18.88 -18.43
C THR A 206 11.13 19.88 -18.00
N LEU A 207 11.99 19.47 -17.09
CA LEU A 207 13.17 20.25 -16.68
C LEU A 207 14.16 20.35 -17.84
N ASP A 208 14.76 21.52 -18.01
CA ASP A 208 15.93 21.69 -18.86
C ASP A 208 17.15 21.02 -18.17
N ILE A 209 17.51 19.83 -18.63
CA ILE A 209 18.63 19.07 -18.10
C ILE A 209 20.00 19.70 -18.39
N THR A 210 20.05 20.70 -19.30
CA THR A 210 21.29 21.46 -19.60
C THR A 210 21.49 22.63 -18.64
N ASN A 211 20.47 23.01 -17.88
CA ASN A 211 20.57 24.02 -16.85
C ASN A 211 21.12 23.42 -15.55
N PRO A 212 22.30 23.88 -15.04
CA PRO A 212 22.88 23.35 -13.81
C PRO A 212 21.97 23.47 -12.57
N GLU A 213 21.11 24.47 -12.52
CA GLU A 213 20.14 24.65 -11.43
C GLU A 213 19.09 23.53 -11.37
N SER A 214 18.75 22.94 -12.51
CA SER A 214 17.84 21.81 -12.57
C SER A 214 18.35 20.58 -11.81
N LEU A 215 19.66 20.46 -11.62
CA LEU A 215 20.28 19.38 -10.87
C LEU A 215 20.25 19.60 -9.35
N SER A 216 19.93 20.83 -8.93
CA SER A 216 19.88 21.22 -7.53
C SER A 216 18.47 21.21 -6.95
N LEU A 217 17.48 20.99 -7.81
CA LEU A 217 16.07 20.89 -7.46
C LEU A 217 15.76 19.49 -6.90
#